data_077455d654dc06c4e17ac2ff7bdc1969
#
_entry.id   077455d654dc06c4e17ac2ff7bdc1969
#
_cell.length_a   1.000
_cell.length_b   1.000
_cell.length_c   1.000
_cell.angle_alpha   90.00
_cell.angle_beta   90.00
_cell.angle_gamma   90.00
#
_symmetry.space_group_name_H-M   'P 1'
#
loop_
_entity.id
_entity.type
_entity.pdbx_description
1 polymer ?
#
loop_
_entity_poly.entity_id
_entity_poly.type
_entity_poly.pdbx_seq_one_letter_code
_entity_poly.pdbx_strand_id
1 'polypeptide(L)'
;MRHADEGARIFRICNACRYCEGFCAVYPAMERRTAFPPGELHYLANLCHNCGECYYACQYAPPHEFAVNVPQLLAKIRLESYEQFAWPRWLARAYRRNGLVVAVLLAACIAALLVAAPRDFYAATGLFAAAAGYVVIALSVGAVRFWRIAGTSQSIPAKAAMAGLKDALTLRYLASGRILSRRLFHHLTFYGFLLCFASTSVAAFCHHLLHRDAPYPLLSAPVLLGTAGGAGLLVGTAGLLVLKLRRDSAIKDEAQTGMDLGFIALLFLTSLTGLALLMQRKTQMMPAILAVHLGSVLALFLTLPCGKFVHGIYRAAALLRNSIELR
;
A
#
# COMPACT_ATOMS: atom_id res chain seq x y z
N MET A 1 -9.25 16.64 12.46
CA MET A 1 -9.38 15.17 12.42
C MET A 1 -10.75 14.79 12.95
N ARG A 2 -11.57 14.10 12.14
CA ARG A 2 -13.00 13.84 12.45
C ARG A 2 -13.23 12.85 13.58
N HIS A 3 -12.27 11.92 13.80
CA HIS A 3 -12.41 10.83 14.77
C HIS A 3 -11.47 10.99 15.98
N ALA A 4 -11.03 12.24 16.29
CA ALA A 4 -10.08 12.49 17.37
C ALA A 4 -10.66 12.19 18.76
N ASP A 5 -11.86 12.71 19.04
CA ASP A 5 -12.49 12.54 20.35
C ASP A 5 -12.84 11.09 20.64
N GLU A 6 -13.39 10.40 19.65
CA GLU A 6 -13.69 8.96 19.75
C GLU A 6 -12.40 8.13 19.89
N GLY A 7 -11.34 8.51 19.19
CA GLY A 7 -10.01 7.90 19.35
C GLY A 7 -9.48 8.04 20.76
N ALA A 8 -9.54 9.25 21.32
CA ALA A 8 -9.11 9.52 22.67
C ALA A 8 -9.98 8.77 23.71
N ARG A 9 -11.30 8.72 23.50
CA ARG A 9 -12.22 7.96 24.38
C ARG A 9 -11.87 6.48 24.40
N ILE A 10 -11.79 5.83 23.24
CA ILE A 10 -11.52 4.39 23.13
C ILE A 10 -10.16 4.04 23.71
N PHE A 11 -9.10 4.83 23.41
CA PHE A 11 -7.77 4.52 23.94
C PHE A 11 -7.63 4.78 25.44
N ARG A 12 -8.41 5.67 26.05
CA ARG A 12 -8.49 5.76 27.51
C ARG A 12 -9.05 4.47 28.12
N ILE A 13 -10.12 3.90 27.55
CA ILE A 13 -10.68 2.62 28.00
C ILE A 13 -9.67 1.49 27.82
N CYS A 14 -9.02 1.41 26.65
CA CYS A 14 -8.01 0.39 26.38
C CYS A 14 -6.80 0.52 27.34
N ASN A 15 -6.38 1.73 27.65
CA ASN A 15 -5.25 2.01 28.56
C ASN A 15 -5.55 1.61 30.02
N ALA A 16 -6.82 1.71 30.42
CA ALA A 16 -7.27 1.21 31.72
C ALA A 16 -7.37 -0.33 31.75
N CYS A 17 -7.81 -0.95 30.65
CA CYS A 17 -8.04 -2.40 30.56
C CYS A 17 -6.76 -3.22 30.32
N ARG A 18 -5.89 -2.81 29.37
CA ARG A 18 -4.61 -3.43 28.97
C ARG A 18 -4.67 -4.91 28.52
N TYR A 19 -5.84 -5.51 28.42
CA TYR A 19 -5.97 -6.93 28.05
C TYR A 19 -5.24 -7.32 26.75
N CYS A 20 -5.17 -6.40 25.79
CA CYS A 20 -4.58 -6.64 24.46
C CYS A 20 -3.08 -6.33 24.36
N GLU A 21 -2.36 -6.10 25.46
CA GLU A 21 -0.94 -5.68 25.46
C GLU A 21 -0.05 -6.58 24.61
N GLY A 22 -0.22 -7.89 24.67
CA GLY A 22 0.56 -8.88 23.91
C GLY A 22 0.13 -9.09 22.45
N PHE A 23 -0.94 -8.46 21.97
CA PHE A 23 -1.51 -8.78 20.65
C PHE A 23 -0.72 -8.20 19.48
N CYS A 24 -0.25 -6.97 19.58
CA CYS A 24 0.49 -6.31 18.50
C CYS A 24 1.24 -5.06 19.00
N ALA A 25 1.97 -4.39 18.11
CA ALA A 25 2.74 -3.19 18.44
C ALA A 25 1.90 -1.97 18.89
N VAL A 26 0.59 -1.95 18.59
CA VAL A 26 -0.29 -0.80 18.91
C VAL A 26 -0.45 -0.62 20.40
N TYR A 27 -0.66 -1.71 21.16
CA TYR A 27 -0.99 -1.61 22.59
C TYR A 27 0.20 -1.17 23.44
N PRO A 28 1.40 -1.76 23.34
CA PRO A 28 2.57 -1.22 24.04
C PRO A 28 2.91 0.22 23.63
N ALA A 29 2.64 0.58 22.36
CA ALA A 29 2.79 1.97 21.93
C ALA A 29 1.76 2.89 22.57
N MET A 30 0.49 2.47 22.68
CA MET A 30 -0.59 3.20 23.32
C MET A 30 -0.32 3.40 24.82
N GLU A 31 0.13 2.37 25.52
CA GLU A 31 0.35 2.39 26.97
C GLU A 31 1.43 3.38 27.43
N ARG A 32 2.36 3.72 26.53
CA ARG A 32 3.35 4.78 26.78
C ARG A 32 2.77 6.19 26.74
N ARG A 33 1.45 6.36 26.51
CA ARG A 33 0.77 7.64 26.32
C ARG A 33 -0.31 7.89 27.35
N THR A 34 -0.32 9.10 27.90
CA THR A 34 -1.38 9.58 28.81
C THR A 34 -2.45 10.39 28.07
N ALA A 35 -2.12 10.91 26.88
CA ALA A 35 -3.02 11.67 26.02
C ALA A 35 -2.91 11.22 24.57
N PHE A 36 -4.00 11.38 23.81
CA PHE A 36 -4.13 10.93 22.44
C PHE A 36 -4.48 12.09 21.49
N PRO A 37 -3.59 13.08 21.31
CA PRO A 37 -3.79 14.13 20.32
C PRO A 37 -3.75 13.57 18.90
N PRO A 38 -4.20 14.33 17.86
CA PRO A 38 -4.26 13.86 16.49
C PRO A 38 -2.99 13.20 15.96
N GLY A 39 -1.80 13.69 16.29
CA GLY A 39 -0.52 13.11 15.88
C GLY A 39 -0.32 11.68 16.40
N GLU A 40 -0.65 11.44 17.68
CA GLU A 40 -0.56 10.11 18.28
C GLU A 40 -1.58 9.14 17.68
N LEU A 41 -2.79 9.62 17.40
CA LEU A 41 -3.81 8.81 16.74
C LEU A 41 -3.43 8.45 15.30
N HIS A 42 -2.84 9.37 14.54
CA HIS A 42 -2.28 9.07 13.21
C HIS A 42 -1.15 8.02 13.29
N TYR A 43 -0.27 8.13 14.28
CA TYR A 43 0.79 7.16 14.52
C TYR A 43 0.22 5.76 14.81
N LEU A 44 -0.66 5.63 15.82
CA LEU A 44 -1.26 4.36 16.22
C LEU A 44 -2.09 3.74 15.07
N ALA A 45 -2.81 4.56 14.30
CA ALA A 45 -3.59 4.09 13.16
C ALA A 45 -2.72 3.48 12.05
N ASN A 46 -1.54 4.06 11.79
CA ASN A 46 -0.63 3.54 10.79
C ASN A 46 0.27 2.42 11.31
N LEU A 47 0.44 2.28 12.63
CA LEU A 47 1.05 1.13 13.27
C LEU A 47 0.12 -0.10 13.23
N CYS A 48 -1.20 0.09 13.24
CA CYS A 48 -2.20 -0.98 13.21
C CYS A 48 -2.26 -1.67 11.84
N HIS A 49 -2.18 -2.99 11.83
CA HIS A 49 -2.33 -3.80 10.60
C HIS A 49 -3.73 -4.33 10.36
N ASN A 50 -4.68 -3.92 11.21
CA ASN A 50 -6.10 -4.16 11.05
C ASN A 50 -6.45 -5.66 10.93
N CYS A 51 -5.95 -6.52 11.84
CA CYS A 51 -6.27 -7.95 11.88
C CYS A 51 -7.66 -8.24 12.48
N GLY A 52 -8.12 -7.42 13.43
CA GLY A 52 -9.38 -7.61 14.13
C GLY A 52 -9.29 -8.38 15.46
N GLU A 53 -8.14 -8.99 15.79
CA GLU A 53 -7.97 -9.81 17.00
C GLU A 53 -8.41 -9.09 18.27
N CYS A 54 -8.03 -7.82 18.41
CA CYS A 54 -8.42 -7.00 19.56
C CYS A 54 -9.93 -6.71 19.64
N TYR A 55 -10.67 -6.83 18.54
CA TYR A 55 -12.12 -6.69 18.55
C TYR A 55 -12.80 -7.98 19.04
N TYR A 56 -12.37 -9.12 18.52
CA TYR A 56 -12.96 -10.41 18.88
C TYR A 56 -12.64 -10.86 20.32
N ALA A 57 -11.55 -10.34 20.90
CA ALA A 57 -11.15 -10.61 22.27
C ALA A 57 -11.67 -9.55 23.26
N CYS A 58 -12.30 -8.47 22.79
CA CYS A 58 -12.65 -7.32 23.61
C CYS A 58 -13.97 -7.54 24.37
N GLN A 59 -13.93 -7.54 25.69
CA GLN A 59 -15.13 -7.58 26.54
C GLN A 59 -15.99 -6.32 26.42
N TYR A 60 -15.43 -5.21 25.94
CA TYR A 60 -16.12 -3.93 25.78
C TYR A 60 -16.55 -3.67 24.33
N ALA A 61 -16.41 -4.65 23.44
CA ALA A 61 -16.94 -4.56 22.08
C ALA A 61 -18.48 -4.60 22.08
N PRO A 62 -19.15 -4.08 21.02
CA PRO A 62 -20.60 -4.24 20.91
C PRO A 62 -21.05 -5.69 21.13
N PRO A 63 -22.14 -5.93 21.88
CA PRO A 63 -23.17 -4.98 22.29
C PRO A 63 -22.91 -4.24 23.63
N HIS A 64 -21.72 -4.29 24.18
CA HIS A 64 -21.38 -3.57 25.40
C HIS A 64 -21.58 -2.06 25.23
N GLU A 65 -22.04 -1.35 26.28
CA GLU A 65 -22.33 0.10 26.26
C GLU A 65 -21.14 0.96 25.82
N PHE A 66 -19.90 0.56 26.12
CA PHE A 66 -18.70 1.26 25.66
C PHE A 66 -18.45 1.12 24.16
N ALA A 67 -19.03 0.14 23.50
CA ALA A 67 -18.97 -0.10 22.06
C ALA A 67 -17.56 0.05 21.48
N VAL A 68 -16.53 -0.50 22.14
CA VAL A 68 -15.13 -0.37 21.74
C VAL A 68 -14.84 -1.13 20.47
N ASN A 69 -14.48 -0.42 19.40
CA ASN A 69 -14.07 -1.00 18.11
C ASN A 69 -12.80 -0.38 17.58
N VAL A 70 -11.65 -0.80 18.15
CA VAL A 70 -10.32 -0.29 17.78
C VAL A 70 -9.99 -0.49 16.29
N PRO A 71 -10.18 -1.68 15.67
CA PRO A 71 -9.78 -1.87 14.28
C PRO A 71 -10.58 -1.02 13.29
N GLN A 72 -11.90 -0.82 13.51
CA GLN A 72 -12.71 0.03 12.66
C GLN A 72 -12.34 1.51 12.82
N LEU A 73 -12.18 1.97 14.07
CA LEU A 73 -11.73 3.33 14.38
C LEU A 73 -10.39 3.65 13.71
N LEU A 74 -9.39 2.77 13.90
CA LEU A 74 -8.08 2.99 13.31
C LEU A 74 -8.08 2.89 11.78
N ALA A 75 -9.01 2.13 11.18
CA ALA A 75 -9.20 2.14 9.73
C ALA A 75 -9.70 3.50 9.24
N LYS A 76 -10.67 4.12 9.93
CA LYS A 76 -11.18 5.46 9.64
C LYS A 76 -10.07 6.53 9.76
N ILE A 77 -9.34 6.53 10.86
CA ILE A 77 -8.22 7.48 11.10
C ILE A 77 -7.11 7.31 10.06
N ARG A 78 -6.82 6.08 9.66
CA ARG A 78 -5.82 5.79 8.63
C ARG A 78 -6.24 6.34 7.26
N LEU A 79 -7.51 6.26 6.91
CA LEU A 79 -8.04 6.88 5.69
C LEU A 79 -7.90 8.41 5.72
N GLU A 80 -8.11 9.03 6.90
CA GLU A 80 -7.82 10.46 7.09
C GLU A 80 -6.32 10.76 6.90
N SER A 81 -5.42 9.89 7.40
CA SER A 81 -3.97 10.03 7.19
C SER A 81 -3.62 10.06 5.69
N TYR A 82 -4.21 9.15 4.92
CA TYR A 82 -3.94 9.05 3.48
C TYR A 82 -4.40 10.29 2.71
N GLU A 83 -5.52 10.90 3.08
CA GLU A 83 -5.99 12.15 2.49
C GLU A 83 -5.17 13.37 2.96
N GLN A 84 -4.89 13.46 4.26
CA GLN A 84 -4.28 14.64 4.87
C GLN A 84 -2.83 14.84 4.42
N PHE A 85 -2.07 13.75 4.33
CA PHE A 85 -0.64 13.82 4.03
C PHE A 85 -0.32 13.71 2.55
N ALA A 86 -1.24 13.23 1.72
CA ALA A 86 -1.04 13.11 0.28
C ALA A 86 -0.74 14.46 -0.42
N TRP A 87 -0.06 14.35 -1.54
CA TRP A 87 0.14 15.47 -2.47
C TRP A 87 -0.04 14.97 -3.92
N PRO A 88 -0.85 15.67 -4.71
CA PRO A 88 -1.74 16.78 -4.33
C PRO A 88 -3.01 16.28 -3.61
N ARG A 89 -3.48 17.05 -2.62
CA ARG A 89 -4.62 16.64 -1.76
C ARG A 89 -5.95 16.48 -2.51
N TRP A 90 -6.17 17.27 -3.58
CA TRP A 90 -7.42 17.19 -4.33
C TRP A 90 -7.56 15.83 -5.03
N LEU A 91 -6.47 15.27 -5.56
CA LEU A 91 -6.45 13.94 -6.19
C LEU A 91 -6.71 12.84 -5.17
N ALA A 92 -6.13 12.93 -3.97
CA ALA A 92 -6.41 11.98 -2.89
C ALA A 92 -7.89 12.00 -2.47
N ARG A 93 -8.53 13.17 -2.43
CA ARG A 93 -9.97 13.29 -2.16
C ARG A 93 -10.84 12.66 -3.25
N ALA A 94 -10.50 12.88 -4.51
CA ALA A 94 -11.19 12.27 -5.65
C ALA A 94 -11.03 10.74 -5.62
N TYR A 95 -9.82 10.24 -5.43
CA TYR A 95 -9.51 8.82 -5.36
C TYR A 95 -10.19 8.13 -4.17
N ARG A 96 -10.27 8.79 -3.01
CA ARG A 96 -11.00 8.28 -1.83
C ARG A 96 -12.48 8.04 -2.11
N ARG A 97 -13.14 8.94 -2.86
CA ARG A 97 -14.58 8.82 -3.15
C ARG A 97 -14.91 7.66 -4.08
N ASN A 98 -14.10 7.45 -5.11
CA ASN A 98 -14.36 6.50 -6.21
C ASN A 98 -13.08 5.80 -6.69
N GLY A 99 -12.25 5.29 -5.78
CA GLY A 99 -10.91 4.77 -6.12
C GLY A 99 -10.91 3.70 -7.20
N LEU A 100 -11.85 2.75 -7.16
CA LEU A 100 -11.96 1.71 -8.19
C LEU A 100 -12.34 2.30 -9.55
N VAL A 101 -13.35 3.17 -9.60
CA VAL A 101 -13.80 3.79 -10.86
C VAL A 101 -12.69 4.65 -11.46
N VAL A 102 -12.04 5.49 -10.64
CA VAL A 102 -10.91 6.32 -11.09
C VAL A 102 -9.76 5.45 -11.61
N ALA A 103 -9.41 4.37 -10.92
CA ALA A 103 -8.34 3.47 -11.33
C ALA A 103 -8.62 2.82 -12.70
N VAL A 104 -9.82 2.26 -12.86
CA VAL A 104 -10.21 1.57 -14.11
C VAL A 104 -10.35 2.55 -15.27
N LEU A 105 -11.03 3.68 -15.07
CA LEU A 105 -11.20 4.69 -16.13
C LEU A 105 -9.85 5.28 -16.55
N LEU A 106 -8.97 5.57 -15.60
CA LEU A 106 -7.65 6.11 -15.90
C LEU A 106 -6.83 5.10 -16.73
N ALA A 107 -6.81 3.83 -16.33
CA ALA A 107 -6.12 2.79 -17.08
C ALA A 107 -6.70 2.62 -18.50
N ALA A 108 -8.01 2.60 -18.64
CA ALA A 108 -8.68 2.47 -19.95
C ALA A 108 -8.44 3.68 -20.85
N CYS A 109 -8.54 4.92 -20.33
CA CYS A 109 -8.27 6.14 -21.09
C CYS A 109 -6.82 6.20 -21.57
N ILE A 110 -5.86 5.88 -20.70
CA ILE A 110 -4.45 5.86 -21.09
C ILE A 110 -4.18 4.76 -22.14
N ALA A 111 -4.74 3.57 -21.96
CA ALA A 111 -4.61 2.50 -22.94
C ALA A 111 -5.17 2.92 -24.30
N ALA A 112 -6.37 3.53 -24.34
CA ALA A 112 -6.98 4.03 -25.56
C ALA A 112 -6.12 5.11 -26.24
N LEU A 113 -5.56 6.05 -25.46
CA LEU A 113 -4.64 7.06 -25.99
C LEU A 113 -3.37 6.44 -26.57
N LEU A 114 -2.80 5.42 -25.94
CA LEU A 114 -1.60 4.73 -26.43
C LEU A 114 -1.87 3.91 -27.70
N VAL A 115 -3.09 3.44 -27.90
CA VAL A 115 -3.51 2.80 -29.17
C VAL A 115 -3.67 3.83 -30.29
N ALA A 116 -4.23 5.00 -29.99
CA ALA A 116 -4.53 6.04 -30.96
C ALA A 116 -3.31 6.93 -31.30
N ALA A 117 -2.35 7.06 -30.39
CA ALA A 117 -1.19 7.92 -30.60
C ALA A 117 -0.15 7.29 -31.54
N PRO A 118 0.60 8.11 -32.29
CA PRO A 118 1.79 7.64 -33.01
C PRO A 118 2.76 6.96 -32.03
N ARG A 119 3.35 5.86 -32.48
CA ARG A 119 4.29 5.05 -31.66
C ARG A 119 5.65 5.75 -31.53
N ASP A 120 5.70 6.87 -30.83
CA ASP A 120 6.95 7.56 -30.51
C ASP A 120 7.48 7.00 -29.20
N PHE A 121 8.55 6.21 -29.30
CA PHE A 121 9.24 5.61 -28.16
C PHE A 121 9.79 6.65 -27.18
N TYR A 122 10.33 7.77 -27.69
CA TYR A 122 10.89 8.82 -26.83
C TYR A 122 9.80 9.56 -26.05
N ALA A 123 8.66 9.82 -26.67
CA ALA A 123 7.52 10.43 -25.98
C ALA A 123 6.97 9.51 -24.88
N ALA A 124 6.86 8.22 -25.13
CA ALA A 124 6.46 7.23 -24.12
C ALA A 124 7.45 7.18 -22.94
N THR A 125 8.75 7.11 -23.22
CA THR A 125 9.79 7.10 -22.18
C THR A 125 9.75 8.38 -21.34
N GLY A 126 9.60 9.55 -21.94
CA GLY A 126 9.46 10.83 -21.26
C GLY A 126 8.24 10.86 -20.33
N LEU A 127 7.10 10.34 -20.77
CA LEU A 127 5.89 10.25 -19.96
C LEU A 127 6.08 9.38 -18.71
N PHE A 128 6.69 8.20 -18.86
CA PHE A 128 6.97 7.32 -17.71
C PHE A 128 8.01 7.92 -16.75
N ALA A 129 9.03 8.61 -17.27
CA ALA A 129 10.01 9.31 -16.45
C ALA A 129 9.36 10.45 -15.65
N ALA A 130 8.48 11.23 -16.28
CA ALA A 130 7.73 12.30 -15.62
C ALA A 130 6.78 11.73 -14.53
N ALA A 131 6.08 10.62 -14.82
CA ALA A 131 5.24 9.93 -13.84
C ALA A 131 6.07 9.40 -12.65
N ALA A 132 7.24 8.82 -12.90
CA ALA A 132 8.14 8.36 -11.84
C ALA A 132 8.64 9.53 -10.98
N GLY A 133 9.04 10.64 -11.59
CA GLY A 133 9.43 11.87 -10.89
C GLY A 133 8.29 12.41 -10.00
N TYR A 134 7.07 12.48 -10.54
CA TYR A 134 5.88 12.84 -9.77
C TYR A 134 5.70 11.94 -8.55
N VAL A 135 5.78 10.62 -8.73
CA VAL A 135 5.61 9.63 -7.65
C VAL A 135 6.64 9.86 -6.55
N VAL A 136 7.92 10.00 -6.90
CA VAL A 136 9.00 10.21 -5.93
C VAL A 136 8.76 11.49 -5.14
N ILE A 137 8.46 12.60 -5.80
CA ILE A 137 8.18 13.88 -5.15
C ILE A 137 6.95 13.76 -4.23
N ALA A 138 5.85 13.23 -4.75
CA ALA A 138 4.59 13.17 -4.02
C ALA A 138 4.66 12.25 -2.79
N LEU A 139 5.30 11.09 -2.91
CA LEU A 139 5.52 10.17 -1.79
C LEU A 139 6.48 10.76 -0.75
N SER A 140 7.54 11.45 -1.17
CA SER A 140 8.47 12.14 -0.27
C SER A 140 7.78 13.25 0.51
N VAL A 141 6.98 14.08 -0.17
CA VAL A 141 6.15 15.12 0.50
C VAL A 141 5.19 14.49 1.50
N GLY A 142 4.53 13.39 1.14
CA GLY A 142 3.63 12.65 2.02
C GLY A 142 4.35 12.09 3.25
N ALA A 143 5.50 11.46 3.06
CA ALA A 143 6.32 10.90 4.14
C ALA A 143 6.80 11.99 5.11
N VAL A 144 7.29 13.12 4.60
CA VAL A 144 7.74 14.26 5.43
C VAL A 144 6.57 14.85 6.21
N ARG A 145 5.40 15.06 5.58
CA ARG A 145 4.21 15.56 6.28
C ARG A 145 3.74 14.61 7.39
N PHE A 146 3.74 13.30 7.10
CA PHE A 146 3.41 12.28 8.09
C PHE A 146 4.39 12.32 9.25
N TRP A 147 5.71 12.34 8.99
CA TRP A 147 6.74 12.35 10.02
C TRP A 147 6.69 13.58 10.91
N ARG A 148 6.40 14.76 10.35
CA ARG A 148 6.26 16.01 11.13
C ARG A 148 5.11 15.99 12.15
N ILE A 149 4.06 15.20 11.90
CA ILE A 149 2.84 15.17 12.73
C ILE A 149 2.80 13.90 13.59
N ALA A 150 3.14 12.77 13.04
CA ALA A 150 3.05 11.44 13.65
C ALA A 150 4.40 10.82 14.00
N GLY A 151 5.51 11.49 13.71
CA GLY A 151 6.88 11.06 14.02
C GLY A 151 7.29 11.38 15.46
N THR A 152 8.59 11.36 15.70
CA THR A 152 9.21 11.71 16.98
C THR A 152 10.31 12.73 16.75
N SER A 153 10.58 13.56 17.77
CA SER A 153 11.73 14.49 17.81
C SER A 153 13.03 13.82 18.27
N GLN A 154 12.96 12.56 18.74
CA GLN A 154 14.15 11.84 19.17
C GLN A 154 15.08 11.53 17.98
N SER A 155 16.38 11.44 18.24
CA SER A 155 17.37 11.00 17.25
C SER A 155 17.05 9.57 16.77
N ILE A 156 17.41 9.27 15.53
CA ILE A 156 17.17 7.95 14.93
C ILE A 156 18.45 7.11 15.06
N PRO A 157 18.58 6.24 16.06
CA PRO A 157 19.72 5.35 16.17
C PRO A 157 19.74 4.32 15.04
N ALA A 158 20.90 4.02 14.46
CA ALA A 158 21.02 3.06 13.37
C ALA A 158 20.38 1.69 13.69
N LYS A 159 20.55 1.21 14.93
CA LYS A 159 19.92 -0.04 15.38
C LYS A 159 18.39 0.02 15.40
N ALA A 160 17.78 1.19 15.72
CA ALA A 160 16.32 1.36 15.66
C ALA A 160 15.84 1.40 14.20
N ALA A 161 16.58 2.09 13.32
CA ALA A 161 16.29 2.13 11.90
C ALA A 161 16.31 0.71 11.30
N MET A 162 17.32 -0.08 11.61
CA MET A 162 17.42 -1.48 11.15
C MET A 162 16.30 -2.36 11.70
N ALA A 163 15.92 -2.22 12.98
CA ALA A 163 14.83 -2.97 13.57
C ALA A 163 13.48 -2.62 12.92
N GLY A 164 13.18 -1.35 12.75
CA GLY A 164 11.97 -0.88 12.07
C GLY A 164 11.90 -1.34 10.60
N LEU A 165 13.01 -1.29 9.88
CA LEU A 165 13.12 -1.80 8.51
C LEU A 165 12.91 -3.32 8.45
N LYS A 166 13.54 -4.08 9.35
CA LYS A 166 13.33 -5.53 9.46
C LYS A 166 11.87 -5.86 9.71
N ASP A 167 11.21 -5.19 10.66
CA ASP A 167 9.80 -5.41 10.97
C ASP A 167 8.89 -5.08 9.78
N ALA A 168 9.22 -4.04 9.00
CA ALA A 168 8.49 -3.68 7.78
C ALA A 168 8.66 -4.72 6.67
N LEU A 169 9.90 -5.14 6.39
CA LEU A 169 10.20 -6.12 5.32
C LEU A 169 9.67 -7.52 5.66
N THR A 170 9.80 -7.96 6.91
CA THR A 170 9.31 -9.29 7.33
C THR A 170 7.81 -9.35 7.58
N LEU A 171 7.10 -8.22 7.51
CA LEU A 171 5.68 -8.10 7.86
C LEU A 171 5.37 -8.75 9.23
N ARG A 172 6.27 -8.54 10.20
CA ARG A 172 6.29 -9.24 11.49
C ARG A 172 4.92 -9.28 12.16
N TYR A 173 4.24 -8.16 12.24
CA TYR A 173 2.96 -8.05 12.95
C TYR A 173 1.75 -8.54 12.15
N LEU A 174 1.91 -8.89 10.86
CA LEU A 174 0.86 -9.55 10.08
C LEU A 174 0.73 -11.05 10.41
N ALA A 175 1.69 -11.61 11.13
CA ALA A 175 1.67 -13.00 11.56
C ALA A 175 0.84 -13.25 12.82
N SER A 176 0.55 -12.20 13.61
CA SER A 176 -0.34 -12.29 14.77
C SER A 176 -1.79 -12.33 14.27
N GLY A 177 -2.52 -13.37 14.66
CA GLY A 177 -3.93 -13.50 14.34
C GLY A 177 -4.31 -14.75 13.54
N ARG A 178 -5.63 -14.95 13.42
CA ARG A 178 -6.26 -16.16 12.84
C ARG A 178 -5.95 -16.41 11.36
N ILE A 179 -5.34 -15.47 10.62
CA ILE A 179 -5.25 -15.53 9.16
C ILE A 179 -3.78 -15.50 8.72
N LEU A 180 -3.07 -16.60 8.90
CA LEU A 180 -1.71 -16.78 8.39
C LEU A 180 -1.64 -16.59 6.86
N SER A 181 -2.69 -16.96 6.13
CA SER A 181 -2.82 -16.75 4.69
C SER A 181 -2.71 -15.29 4.28
N ARG A 182 -3.15 -14.33 5.11
CA ARG A 182 -3.02 -12.90 4.82
C ARG A 182 -1.56 -12.46 4.73
N ARG A 183 -0.70 -12.96 5.61
CA ARG A 183 0.74 -12.67 5.57
C ARG A 183 1.36 -13.24 4.29
N LEU A 184 1.02 -14.47 3.93
CA LEU A 184 1.52 -15.11 2.71
C LEU A 184 1.14 -14.30 1.46
N PHE A 185 -0.15 -14.01 1.26
CA PHE A 185 -0.59 -13.22 0.09
C PHE A 185 0.00 -11.82 0.08
N HIS A 186 0.20 -11.22 1.26
CA HIS A 186 0.85 -9.92 1.34
C HIS A 186 2.34 -9.98 1.00
N HIS A 187 3.06 -11.02 1.39
CA HIS A 187 4.45 -11.25 0.94
C HIS A 187 4.53 -11.45 -0.56
N LEU A 188 3.65 -12.28 -1.14
CA LEU A 188 3.58 -12.49 -2.59
C LEU A 188 3.31 -11.18 -3.34
N THR A 189 2.40 -10.35 -2.83
CA THR A 189 2.10 -9.02 -3.41
C THR A 189 3.29 -8.07 -3.27
N PHE A 190 3.89 -7.97 -2.09
CA PHE A 190 4.96 -7.03 -1.80
C PHE A 190 6.24 -7.38 -2.56
N TYR A 191 6.73 -8.59 -2.43
CA TYR A 191 7.93 -9.03 -3.14
C TYR A 191 7.69 -9.20 -4.64
N GLY A 192 6.48 -9.62 -5.05
CA GLY A 192 6.08 -9.65 -6.46
C GLY A 192 6.16 -8.26 -7.09
N PHE A 193 5.65 -7.22 -6.42
CA PHE A 193 5.78 -5.84 -6.87
C PHE A 193 7.24 -5.39 -6.99
N LEU A 194 8.07 -5.69 -5.99
CA LEU A 194 9.50 -5.34 -6.02
C LEU A 194 10.25 -6.05 -7.16
N LEU A 195 9.94 -7.32 -7.42
CA LEU A 195 10.52 -8.07 -8.53
C LEU A 195 10.09 -7.52 -9.90
N CYS A 196 8.80 -7.14 -10.06
CA CYS A 196 8.34 -6.47 -11.28
C CYS A 196 9.03 -5.12 -11.48
N PHE A 197 9.20 -4.34 -10.41
CA PHE A 197 9.93 -3.08 -10.46
C PHE A 197 11.40 -3.29 -10.83
N ALA A 198 12.06 -4.28 -10.22
CA ALA A 198 13.43 -4.66 -10.57
C ALA A 198 13.56 -5.13 -12.02
N SER A 199 12.59 -5.92 -12.52
CA SER A 199 12.52 -6.34 -13.92
C SER A 199 12.54 -5.14 -14.87
N THR A 200 11.65 -4.16 -14.63
CA THR A 200 11.57 -2.94 -15.45
C THR A 200 12.84 -2.10 -15.35
N SER A 201 13.43 -1.99 -14.15
CA SER A 201 14.68 -1.25 -13.93
C SER A 201 15.85 -1.90 -14.68
N VAL A 202 15.98 -3.23 -14.61
CA VAL A 202 17.01 -3.99 -15.35
C VAL A 202 16.79 -3.89 -16.85
N ALA A 203 15.53 -3.96 -17.32
CA ALA A 203 15.21 -3.78 -18.75
C ALA A 203 15.60 -2.37 -19.22
N ALA A 204 15.28 -1.33 -18.46
CA ALA A 204 15.68 0.05 -18.76
C ALA A 204 17.21 0.22 -18.79
N PHE A 205 17.92 -0.37 -17.84
CA PHE A 205 19.37 -0.41 -17.83
C PHE A 205 19.95 -1.11 -19.09
N CYS A 206 19.43 -2.27 -19.44
CA CYS A 206 19.83 -3.01 -20.63
C CYS A 206 19.61 -2.20 -21.90
N HIS A 207 18.47 -1.52 -22.02
CA HIS A 207 18.12 -0.72 -23.19
C HIS A 207 18.97 0.54 -23.31
N HIS A 208 19.03 1.37 -22.25
CA HIS A 208 19.65 2.70 -22.32
C HIS A 208 21.18 2.70 -22.17
N LEU A 209 21.74 1.76 -21.39
CA LEU A 209 23.19 1.72 -21.13
C LEU A 209 23.91 0.61 -21.93
N LEU A 210 23.26 -0.54 -22.11
CA LEU A 210 23.88 -1.66 -22.84
C LEU A 210 23.43 -1.74 -24.29
N HIS A 211 22.52 -0.86 -24.74
CA HIS A 211 21.97 -0.81 -26.10
C HIS A 211 21.43 -2.18 -26.56
N ARG A 212 20.77 -2.90 -25.63
CA ARG A 212 20.12 -4.19 -25.90
C ARG A 212 18.61 -3.99 -25.96
N ASP A 213 18.04 -4.19 -27.14
CA ASP A 213 16.62 -3.99 -27.36
C ASP A 213 15.76 -5.21 -26.94
N ALA A 214 14.51 -4.93 -26.54
CA ALA A 214 13.49 -5.96 -26.37
C ALA A 214 13.06 -6.50 -27.78
N PRO A 215 12.58 -7.76 -27.85
CA PRO A 215 12.26 -8.68 -26.76
C PRO A 215 13.48 -9.47 -26.25
N TYR A 216 13.65 -9.47 -24.94
CA TYR A 216 14.75 -10.19 -24.27
C TYR A 216 14.57 -11.72 -24.32
N PRO A 217 15.68 -12.51 -24.29
CA PRO A 217 15.61 -13.97 -24.17
C PRO A 217 14.86 -14.43 -22.91
N LEU A 218 14.21 -15.59 -22.96
CA LEU A 218 13.39 -16.09 -21.85
C LEU A 218 14.17 -16.27 -20.52
N LEU A 219 15.43 -16.64 -20.60
CA LEU A 219 16.30 -16.83 -19.42
C LEU A 219 17.08 -15.58 -19.05
N SER A 220 16.75 -14.42 -19.60
CA SER A 220 17.38 -13.15 -19.23
C SER A 220 16.85 -12.63 -17.90
N ALA A 221 17.68 -11.86 -17.18
CA ALA A 221 17.32 -11.30 -15.89
C ALA A 221 16.00 -10.53 -15.88
N PRO A 222 15.72 -9.59 -16.83
CA PRO A 222 14.43 -8.89 -16.83
C PRO A 222 13.24 -9.85 -16.99
N VAL A 223 13.34 -10.90 -17.83
CA VAL A 223 12.24 -11.84 -18.05
C VAL A 223 12.02 -12.73 -16.83
N LEU A 224 13.08 -13.26 -16.21
CA LEU A 224 12.97 -14.09 -15.00
C LEU A 224 12.40 -13.32 -13.82
N LEU A 225 12.89 -12.09 -13.57
CA LEU A 225 12.36 -11.21 -12.51
C LEU A 225 10.90 -10.87 -12.76
N GLY A 226 10.54 -10.49 -14.01
CA GLY A 226 9.17 -10.15 -14.37
C GLY A 226 8.21 -11.32 -14.27
N THR A 227 8.64 -12.53 -14.65
CA THR A 227 7.82 -13.74 -14.58
C THR A 227 7.56 -14.14 -13.12
N ALA A 228 8.62 -14.23 -12.30
CA ALA A 228 8.49 -14.55 -10.89
C ALA A 228 7.68 -13.48 -10.14
N GLY A 229 7.99 -12.20 -10.39
CA GLY A 229 7.28 -11.07 -9.81
C GLY A 229 5.80 -11.02 -10.21
N GLY A 230 5.52 -11.17 -11.51
CA GLY A 230 4.17 -11.18 -12.06
C GLY A 230 3.32 -12.34 -11.51
N ALA A 231 3.87 -13.55 -11.46
CA ALA A 231 3.16 -14.70 -10.87
C ALA A 231 2.87 -14.49 -9.37
N GLY A 232 3.86 -14.03 -8.59
CA GLY A 232 3.68 -13.71 -7.18
C GLY A 232 2.64 -12.61 -6.96
N LEU A 233 2.69 -11.55 -7.75
CA LEU A 233 1.77 -10.41 -7.67
C LEU A 233 0.34 -10.83 -8.06
N LEU A 234 0.17 -11.65 -9.09
CA LEU A 234 -1.13 -12.17 -9.54
C LEU A 234 -1.81 -13.00 -8.44
N VAL A 235 -1.09 -13.99 -7.89
CA VAL A 235 -1.60 -14.87 -6.83
C VAL A 235 -1.83 -14.08 -5.54
N GLY A 236 -0.89 -13.20 -5.18
CA GLY A 236 -0.97 -12.39 -3.98
C GLY A 236 -2.17 -11.46 -3.98
N THR A 237 -2.40 -10.72 -5.06
CA THR A 237 -3.54 -9.79 -5.18
C THR A 237 -4.88 -10.51 -5.26
N ALA A 238 -4.97 -11.65 -5.97
CA ALA A 238 -6.17 -12.48 -5.98
C ALA A 238 -6.51 -13.00 -4.57
N GLY A 239 -5.52 -13.50 -3.83
CA GLY A 239 -5.70 -13.95 -2.45
C GLY A 239 -6.12 -12.81 -1.50
N LEU A 240 -5.51 -11.63 -1.62
CA LEU A 240 -5.90 -10.46 -0.83
C LEU A 240 -7.31 -9.98 -1.16
N LEU A 241 -7.74 -10.06 -2.43
CA LEU A 241 -9.12 -9.76 -2.84
C LEU A 241 -10.12 -10.69 -2.16
N VAL A 242 -9.88 -12.00 -2.21
CA VAL A 242 -10.75 -12.99 -1.56
C VAL A 242 -10.85 -12.72 -0.06
N LEU A 243 -9.72 -12.46 0.61
CA LEU A 243 -9.72 -12.13 2.03
C LEU A 243 -10.44 -10.81 2.34
N LYS A 244 -10.35 -9.83 1.44
CA LYS A 244 -11.05 -8.54 1.58
C LYS A 244 -12.58 -8.72 1.46
N LEU A 245 -13.04 -9.53 0.51
CA LEU A 245 -14.47 -9.80 0.29
C LEU A 245 -15.09 -10.60 1.45
N ARG A 246 -14.33 -11.53 2.04
CA ARG A 246 -14.77 -12.35 3.18
C ARG A 246 -14.65 -11.67 4.54
N ARG A 247 -14.19 -10.41 4.56
CA ARG A 247 -13.92 -9.70 5.80
C ARG A 247 -15.20 -9.32 6.51
N ASP A 248 -15.23 -9.52 7.85
CA ASP A 248 -16.31 -9.12 8.73
C ASP A 248 -16.60 -7.61 8.61
N SER A 249 -17.88 -7.28 8.41
CA SER A 249 -18.37 -5.90 8.30
C SER A 249 -18.16 -5.10 9.58
N ALA A 250 -18.20 -5.73 10.75
CA ALA A 250 -18.02 -5.07 12.04
C ALA A 250 -16.67 -4.35 12.19
N ILE A 251 -15.61 -4.89 11.58
CA ILE A 251 -14.26 -4.32 11.65
C ILE A 251 -13.82 -3.62 10.36
N LYS A 252 -14.75 -3.48 9.40
CA LYS A 252 -14.51 -2.87 8.09
C LYS A 252 -14.88 -1.39 8.12
N ASP A 253 -14.11 -0.56 7.44
CA ASP A 253 -14.51 0.78 7.05
C ASP A 253 -14.91 0.77 5.58
N GLU A 254 -16.21 0.98 5.31
CA GLU A 254 -16.77 0.97 3.95
C GLU A 254 -16.15 2.07 3.07
N ALA A 255 -15.84 3.23 3.64
CA ALA A 255 -15.23 4.33 2.91
C ALA A 255 -13.84 4.00 2.34
N GLN A 256 -13.15 2.98 2.89
CA GLN A 256 -11.85 2.53 2.42
C GLN A 256 -11.96 1.51 1.26
N THR A 257 -13.13 0.92 1.04
CA THR A 257 -13.30 -0.23 0.13
C THR A 257 -12.96 0.12 -1.32
N GLY A 258 -13.44 1.25 -1.84
CA GLY A 258 -13.16 1.66 -3.22
C GLY A 258 -11.67 1.88 -3.48
N MET A 259 -10.96 2.50 -2.54
CA MET A 259 -9.51 2.70 -2.62
C MET A 259 -8.73 1.37 -2.59
N ASP A 260 -9.13 0.45 -1.71
CA ASP A 260 -8.50 -0.87 -1.59
C ASP A 260 -8.70 -1.70 -2.87
N LEU A 261 -9.93 -1.73 -3.40
CA LEU A 261 -10.25 -2.46 -4.63
C LEU A 261 -9.57 -1.87 -5.85
N GLY A 262 -9.52 -0.54 -5.97
CA GLY A 262 -8.83 0.12 -7.07
C GLY A 262 -7.34 -0.21 -7.11
N PHE A 263 -6.69 -0.22 -5.96
CA PHE A 263 -5.27 -0.59 -5.86
C PHE A 263 -5.03 -2.07 -6.18
N ILE A 264 -5.85 -2.98 -5.62
CA ILE A 264 -5.77 -4.42 -5.92
C ILE A 264 -6.00 -4.68 -7.41
N ALA A 265 -7.01 -4.04 -8.00
CA ALA A 265 -7.34 -4.19 -9.43
C ALA A 265 -6.18 -3.74 -10.34
N LEU A 266 -5.56 -2.59 -10.07
CA LEU A 266 -4.42 -2.11 -10.86
C LEU A 266 -3.21 -3.03 -10.74
N LEU A 267 -2.88 -3.52 -9.55
CA LEU A 267 -1.79 -4.47 -9.36
C LEU A 267 -2.07 -5.80 -10.08
N PHE A 268 -3.30 -6.31 -9.95
CA PHE A 268 -3.73 -7.54 -10.62
C PHE A 268 -3.67 -7.37 -12.15
N LEU A 269 -4.21 -6.28 -12.68
CA LEU A 269 -4.24 -6.00 -14.12
C LEU A 269 -2.81 -5.83 -14.68
N THR A 270 -1.96 -5.11 -13.96
CA THR A 270 -0.54 -4.93 -14.35
C THR A 270 0.17 -6.28 -14.44
N SER A 271 0.00 -7.17 -13.46
CA SER A 271 0.65 -8.49 -13.49
C SER A 271 0.06 -9.40 -14.56
N LEU A 272 -1.27 -9.44 -14.70
CA LEU A 272 -1.95 -10.25 -15.70
C LEU A 272 -1.54 -9.85 -17.12
N THR A 273 -1.59 -8.56 -17.42
CA THR A 273 -1.23 -8.06 -18.76
C THR A 273 0.27 -8.18 -19.04
N GLY A 274 1.13 -8.04 -18.02
CA GLY A 274 2.57 -8.27 -18.16
C GLY A 274 2.93 -9.73 -18.50
N LEU A 275 2.28 -10.68 -17.82
CA LEU A 275 2.43 -12.11 -18.14
C LEU A 275 1.82 -12.45 -19.51
N ALA A 276 0.67 -11.87 -19.85
CA ALA A 276 0.06 -12.04 -21.18
C ALA A 276 0.97 -11.50 -22.30
N LEU A 277 1.64 -10.36 -22.10
CA LEU A 277 2.65 -9.83 -23.02
C LEU A 277 3.78 -10.81 -23.28
N LEU A 278 4.28 -11.45 -22.24
CA LEU A 278 5.34 -12.45 -22.39
C LEU A 278 4.87 -13.65 -23.23
N MET A 279 3.64 -14.09 -23.02
CA MET A 279 3.05 -15.22 -23.77
C MET A 279 2.75 -14.85 -25.22
N GLN A 280 2.27 -13.64 -25.46
CA GLN A 280 1.78 -13.17 -26.76
C GLN A 280 2.81 -12.34 -27.55
N ARG A 281 4.07 -12.27 -27.11
CA ARG A 281 5.13 -11.41 -27.67
C ARG A 281 5.45 -11.62 -29.15
N LYS A 282 5.03 -12.75 -29.75
CA LYS A 282 5.21 -13.10 -31.18
C LYS A 282 3.92 -13.04 -31.98
N THR A 283 2.82 -12.61 -31.40
CA THR A 283 1.51 -12.58 -32.05
C THR A 283 1.11 -11.16 -32.45
N GLN A 284 0.09 -11.05 -33.30
CA GLN A 284 -0.50 -9.76 -33.70
C GLN A 284 -1.23 -9.07 -32.55
N MET A 285 -1.54 -9.76 -31.45
CA MET A 285 -2.18 -9.21 -30.26
C MET A 285 -1.23 -8.39 -29.38
N MET A 286 0.09 -8.54 -29.55
CA MET A 286 1.11 -7.91 -28.70
C MET A 286 0.93 -6.39 -28.58
N PRO A 287 0.69 -5.60 -29.66
CA PRO A 287 0.56 -4.14 -29.52
C PRO A 287 -0.65 -3.72 -28.67
N ALA A 288 -1.78 -4.43 -28.79
CA ALA A 288 -2.98 -4.15 -28.02
C ALA A 288 -2.76 -4.46 -26.52
N ILE A 289 -2.18 -5.64 -26.21
CA ILE A 289 -1.86 -6.03 -24.85
C ILE A 289 -0.83 -5.08 -24.24
N LEU A 290 0.17 -4.63 -25.01
CA LEU A 290 1.16 -3.65 -24.57
C LEU A 290 0.51 -2.33 -24.20
N ALA A 291 -0.44 -1.81 -24.99
CA ALA A 291 -1.15 -0.58 -24.67
C ALA A 291 -1.95 -0.71 -23.36
N VAL A 292 -2.65 -1.83 -23.15
CA VAL A 292 -3.37 -2.10 -21.90
C VAL A 292 -2.42 -2.23 -20.72
N HIS A 293 -1.29 -2.90 -20.89
CA HIS A 293 -0.28 -3.04 -19.85
C HIS A 293 0.31 -1.68 -19.45
N LEU A 294 0.78 -0.91 -20.41
CA LEU A 294 1.33 0.44 -20.18
C LEU A 294 0.30 1.38 -19.56
N GLY A 295 -0.97 1.32 -20.01
CA GLY A 295 -2.08 2.06 -19.43
C GLY A 295 -2.30 1.70 -17.96
N SER A 296 -2.26 0.41 -17.63
CA SER A 296 -2.41 -0.09 -16.26
C SER A 296 -1.23 0.34 -15.37
N VAL A 297 0.01 0.24 -15.87
CA VAL A 297 1.22 0.67 -15.15
C VAL A 297 1.19 2.17 -14.90
N LEU A 298 0.88 2.98 -15.90
CA LEU A 298 0.85 4.44 -15.74
C LEU A 298 -0.27 4.88 -14.80
N ALA A 299 -1.46 4.28 -14.89
CA ALA A 299 -2.55 4.50 -13.94
C ALA A 299 -2.15 4.13 -12.51
N LEU A 300 -1.47 3.00 -12.33
CA LEU A 300 -0.91 2.60 -11.05
C LEU A 300 0.04 3.68 -10.51
N PHE A 301 1.03 4.11 -11.29
CA PHE A 301 2.00 5.13 -10.90
C PHE A 301 1.32 6.44 -10.49
N LEU A 302 0.40 6.96 -11.32
CA LEU A 302 -0.30 8.22 -11.03
C LEU A 302 -1.16 8.16 -9.76
N THR A 303 -1.66 6.98 -9.40
CA THR A 303 -2.50 6.79 -8.21
C THR A 303 -1.71 6.36 -6.95
N LEU A 304 -0.44 5.95 -7.06
CA LEU A 304 0.38 5.53 -5.91
C LEU A 304 0.37 6.53 -4.75
N PRO A 305 0.62 7.85 -4.98
CA PRO A 305 0.69 8.81 -3.87
C PRO A 305 -0.65 9.15 -3.24
N CYS A 306 -1.74 8.84 -3.90
CA CYS A 306 -3.10 9.20 -3.47
C CYS A 306 -3.94 7.98 -3.09
N GLY A 307 -3.43 6.78 -3.39
CA GLY A 307 -4.11 5.51 -3.19
C GLY A 307 -3.63 4.74 -1.96
N LYS A 308 -3.94 3.44 -1.97
CA LYS A 308 -3.57 2.53 -0.87
C LYS A 308 -2.07 2.31 -0.71
N PHE A 309 -1.26 2.57 -1.72
CA PHE A 309 0.19 2.34 -1.68
C PHE A 309 0.88 3.08 -0.54
N VAL A 310 0.43 4.30 -0.21
CA VAL A 310 1.02 5.11 0.88
C VAL A 310 1.00 4.42 2.24
N HIS A 311 0.14 3.38 2.42
CA HIS A 311 0.10 2.62 3.66
C HIS A 311 1.45 1.97 4.00
N GLY A 312 2.21 1.53 3.01
CA GLY A 312 3.53 0.95 3.21
C GLY A 312 4.51 1.96 3.80
N ILE A 313 4.50 3.19 3.25
CA ILE A 313 5.39 4.28 3.68
C ILE A 313 5.04 4.75 5.10
N TYR A 314 3.76 5.06 5.35
CA TYR A 314 3.34 5.57 6.68
C TYR A 314 3.47 4.49 7.75
N ARG A 315 3.25 3.22 7.40
CA ARG A 315 3.48 2.11 8.30
C ARG A 315 4.97 1.90 8.59
N ALA A 316 5.84 1.98 7.60
CA ALA A 316 7.29 1.89 7.81
C ALA A 316 7.78 3.02 8.74
N ALA A 317 7.28 4.25 8.54
CA ALA A 317 7.56 5.38 9.42
C ALA A 317 7.02 5.15 10.85
N ALA A 318 5.81 4.60 11.00
CA ALA A 318 5.24 4.27 12.31
C ALA A 318 6.04 3.14 13.01
N LEU A 319 6.48 2.11 12.28
CA LEU A 319 7.34 1.06 12.83
C LEU A 319 8.71 1.59 13.25
N LEU A 320 9.29 2.51 12.47
CA LEU A 320 10.53 3.19 12.83
C LEU A 320 10.35 3.96 14.15
N ARG A 321 9.30 4.78 14.27
CA ARG A 321 8.99 5.48 15.52
C ARG A 321 8.83 4.50 16.69
N ASN A 322 8.07 3.41 16.50
CA ASN A 322 7.91 2.39 17.53
C ASN A 322 9.26 1.78 17.96
N SER A 323 10.16 1.52 17.01
CA SER A 323 11.51 0.98 17.31
C SER A 323 12.41 1.97 18.05
N ILE A 324 12.21 3.28 17.87
CA ILE A 324 12.90 4.33 18.62
C ILE A 324 12.37 4.38 20.06
N GLU A 325 11.05 4.35 20.23
CA GLU A 325 10.39 4.46 21.54
C GLU A 325 10.51 3.20 22.42
N LEU A 326 10.88 2.04 21.85
CA LEU A 326 11.11 0.79 22.60
C LEU A 326 12.49 0.72 23.26
N ARG A 327 13.30 1.75 23.12
CA ARG A 327 14.67 1.84 23.66
C ARG A 327 14.74 2.86 24.77
#